data_b4f9bf4f7ea9e60867b9fce86e4dbcae
#
_entry.id   b4f9bf4f7ea9e60867b9fce86e4dbcae
#
_cell.length_a   1.000
_cell.length_b   1.000
_cell.length_c   1.000
_cell.angle_alpha   90.00
_cell.angle_beta   90.00
_cell.angle_gamma   90.00
#
_symmetry.space_group_name_H-M   'P 1'
#
loop_
_entity.id
_entity.type
_entity.pdbx_description
1 polymer ?
#
loop_
_entity_poly.entity_id
_entity_poly.type
_entity_poly.pdbx_seq_one_letter_code
_entity_poly.pdbx_strand_id
1 'polypeptide(L)'
;MPNPYFSFKQFTVYHDRCAMKVGTDGVLLGAWTDVSGARDILDIGTGTGLIALMLAQRSEAHIMAVDIDEDAVKQAKENVEKSPWPGRIEVERHDICCFNSDIRYDVIVSILLIFSIL
;
A
#
# COMPACT_ATOMS: atom_id res chain seq x y z
N MET A 1 -14.51 19.76 7.70
CA MET A 1 -14.70 18.37 7.25
C MET A 1 -13.44 17.84 6.59
N PRO A 2 -12.93 16.74 7.05
CA PRO A 2 -11.83 16.12 6.32
C PRO A 2 -12.30 15.64 4.94
N ASN A 3 -11.48 15.84 3.95
CA ASN A 3 -11.78 15.31 2.62
C ASN A 3 -11.75 13.77 2.65
N PRO A 4 -12.59 13.09 1.86
CA PRO A 4 -12.54 11.63 1.75
C PRO A 4 -11.34 11.12 0.95
N TYR A 5 -10.51 12.00 0.43
CA TYR A 5 -9.37 11.64 -0.41
C TYR A 5 -8.19 12.58 -0.16
N PHE A 6 -7.01 12.13 -0.60
CA PHE A 6 -5.78 12.91 -0.64
C PHE A 6 -5.19 12.80 -2.05
N SER A 7 -4.90 13.94 -2.69
CA SER A 7 -4.39 13.96 -4.07
C SER A 7 -2.88 14.13 -4.12
N PHE A 8 -2.24 13.28 -4.91
CA PHE A 8 -0.86 13.41 -5.33
C PHE A 8 -0.84 13.87 -6.80
N LYS A 9 0.34 14.17 -7.35
CA LYS A 9 0.44 14.67 -8.72
C LYS A 9 -0.07 13.65 -9.75
N GLN A 10 0.19 12.36 -9.54
CA GLN A 10 -0.14 11.32 -10.51
C GLN A 10 -1.28 10.41 -10.08
N PHE A 11 -1.70 10.47 -8.83
CA PHE A 11 -2.77 9.62 -8.33
C PHE A 11 -3.49 10.26 -7.15
N THR A 12 -4.67 9.75 -6.87
CA THR A 12 -5.48 10.17 -5.72
C THR A 12 -5.74 8.96 -4.82
N VAL A 13 -5.68 9.16 -3.52
CA VAL A 13 -5.95 8.12 -2.53
C VAL A 13 -7.22 8.47 -1.78
N TYR A 14 -8.25 7.64 -1.94
CA TYR A 14 -9.47 7.73 -1.14
C TYR A 14 -9.27 6.97 0.16
N HIS A 15 -9.77 7.50 1.26
CA HIS A 15 -9.61 6.91 2.59
C HIS A 15 -10.89 6.92 3.43
N ASP A 16 -12.03 7.10 2.78
CA ASP A 16 -13.33 7.17 3.48
C ASP A 16 -13.76 5.83 4.07
N ARG A 17 -13.24 4.70 3.56
CA ARG A 17 -13.56 3.35 4.04
C ARG A 17 -12.53 2.79 5.01
N CYS A 18 -11.43 3.49 5.23
CA CYS A 18 -10.34 3.00 6.09
C CYS A 18 -10.42 3.60 7.49
N ALA A 19 -10.12 2.77 8.50
CA ALA A 19 -9.96 3.24 9.87
C ALA A 19 -8.76 4.17 10.00
N MET A 20 -7.66 3.86 9.30
CA MET A 20 -6.48 4.73 9.24
C MET A 20 -6.55 5.60 7.99
N LYS A 21 -6.52 6.90 8.18
CA LYS A 21 -6.50 7.87 7.09
C LYS A 21 -5.06 8.08 6.61
N VAL A 22 -4.92 8.70 5.42
CA VAL A 22 -3.60 9.09 4.91
C VAL A 22 -2.96 10.05 5.90
N GLY A 23 -1.75 9.72 6.35
CA GLY A 23 -1.01 10.50 7.32
C GLY A 23 0.44 10.71 6.91
N THR A 24 1.13 11.57 7.67
CA THR A 24 2.52 11.93 7.40
C THR A 24 3.45 10.73 7.43
N ASP A 25 3.25 9.80 8.37
CA ASP A 25 4.13 8.63 8.52
C ASP A 25 4.10 7.73 7.28
N GLY A 26 2.89 7.50 6.72
CA GLY A 26 2.74 6.71 5.51
C GLY A 26 3.40 7.39 4.31
N VAL A 27 3.23 8.69 4.18
CA VAL A 27 3.85 9.47 3.10
C VAL A 27 5.38 9.41 3.19
N LEU A 28 5.93 9.57 4.40
CA LEU A 28 7.38 9.50 4.61
C LEU A 28 7.92 8.11 4.29
N LEU A 29 7.26 7.05 4.75
CA LEU A 29 7.68 5.68 4.48
C LEU A 29 7.67 5.41 2.97
N GLY A 30 6.62 5.81 2.28
CA GLY A 30 6.53 5.66 0.83
C GLY A 30 7.58 6.46 0.06
N ALA A 31 7.99 7.61 0.60
CA ALA A 31 8.99 8.46 -0.03
C ALA A 31 10.42 7.97 0.20
N TRP A 32 10.70 7.37 1.37
CA TRP A 32 12.07 7.02 1.79
C TRP A 32 12.46 5.57 1.57
N THR A 33 11.50 4.66 1.37
CA THR A 33 11.82 3.27 1.13
C THR A 33 12.68 3.14 -0.14
N ASP A 34 13.80 2.44 -0.03
CA ASP A 34 14.67 2.19 -1.18
C ASP A 34 14.08 1.08 -2.02
N VAL A 35 13.70 1.41 -3.25
CA VAL A 35 13.12 0.48 -4.21
C VAL A 35 14.01 0.27 -5.43
N SER A 36 15.27 0.71 -5.36
CA SER A 36 16.22 0.60 -6.47
C SER A 36 16.39 -0.86 -6.90
N GLY A 37 16.08 -1.16 -8.16
CA GLY A 37 16.22 -2.50 -8.71
C GLY A 37 15.23 -3.54 -8.17
N ALA A 38 14.26 -3.15 -7.34
CA ALA A 38 13.29 -4.07 -6.80
C ALA A 38 12.38 -4.61 -7.92
N ARG A 39 12.10 -5.91 -7.87
CA ARG A 39 11.18 -6.58 -8.80
C ARG A 39 9.84 -6.89 -8.13
N ASP A 40 9.89 -7.30 -6.87
CA ASP A 40 8.71 -7.71 -6.11
C ASP A 40 8.74 -7.04 -4.74
N ILE A 41 7.63 -6.38 -4.41
CA ILE A 41 7.45 -5.64 -3.16
C ILE A 41 6.20 -6.15 -2.46
N LEU A 42 6.29 -6.35 -1.15
CA LEU A 42 5.16 -6.70 -0.30
C LEU A 42 4.84 -5.52 0.62
N ASP A 43 3.60 -5.05 0.59
CA ASP A 43 3.10 -4.02 1.48
C ASP A 43 2.11 -4.65 2.47
N ILE A 44 2.51 -4.76 3.72
CA ILE A 44 1.73 -5.40 4.78
C ILE A 44 0.93 -4.34 5.53
N GLY A 45 -0.38 -4.55 5.64
CA GLY A 45 -1.26 -3.58 6.26
C GLY A 45 -1.45 -2.37 5.36
N THR A 46 -1.77 -2.63 4.12
CA THR A 46 -1.78 -1.61 3.05
C THR A 46 -2.79 -0.48 3.29
N GLY A 47 -3.84 -0.73 4.07
CA GLY A 47 -4.87 0.27 4.35
C GLY A 47 -5.49 0.83 3.07
N THR A 48 -5.26 2.11 2.81
CA THR A 48 -5.75 2.78 1.60
C THR A 48 -4.99 2.40 0.33
N GLY A 49 -3.87 1.70 0.45
CA GLY A 49 -2.96 1.44 -0.67
C GLY A 49 -1.95 2.55 -0.92
N LEU A 50 -1.86 3.53 -0.03
CA LEU A 50 -0.98 4.70 -0.20
C LEU A 50 0.47 4.32 -0.51
N ILE A 51 1.06 3.48 0.34
CA ILE A 51 2.48 3.13 0.20
C ILE A 51 2.69 2.33 -1.08
N ALA A 52 1.81 1.36 -1.37
CA ALA A 52 1.89 0.59 -2.61
C ALA A 52 1.86 1.51 -3.84
N LEU A 53 0.98 2.50 -3.86
CA LEU A 53 0.89 3.47 -4.95
C LEU A 53 2.14 4.33 -5.07
N MET A 54 2.68 4.80 -3.95
CA MET A 54 3.91 5.58 -3.96
C MET A 54 5.10 4.77 -4.47
N LEU A 55 5.21 3.50 -4.06
CA LEU A 55 6.29 2.63 -4.49
C LEU A 55 6.13 2.23 -5.96
N ALA A 56 4.91 2.05 -6.44
CA ALA A 56 4.65 1.79 -7.86
C ALA A 56 5.10 2.96 -8.73
N GLN A 57 4.86 4.19 -8.28
CA GLN A 57 5.31 5.39 -8.98
C GLN A 57 6.83 5.47 -9.08
N ARG A 58 7.53 4.99 -8.06
CA ARG A 58 8.99 5.11 -7.93
C ARG A 58 9.77 3.91 -8.45
N SER A 59 9.09 2.88 -8.95
CA SER A 59 9.74 1.64 -9.40
C SER A 59 8.99 1.02 -10.56
N GLU A 60 9.57 -0.04 -11.13
CA GLU A 60 8.92 -0.90 -12.10
C GLU A 60 8.41 -2.20 -11.46
N ALA A 61 8.45 -2.29 -10.14
CA ALA A 61 8.17 -3.51 -9.41
C ALA A 61 6.70 -3.93 -9.51
N HIS A 62 6.48 -5.23 -9.34
CA HIS A 62 5.19 -5.81 -9.03
C HIS A 62 4.98 -5.71 -7.52
N ILE A 63 3.80 -5.28 -7.09
CA ILE A 63 3.52 -5.04 -5.68
C ILE A 63 2.33 -5.88 -5.25
N MET A 64 2.53 -6.65 -4.19
CA MET A 64 1.46 -7.34 -3.49
C MET A 64 1.14 -6.54 -2.23
N ALA A 65 -0.08 -6.04 -2.15
CA ALA A 65 -0.56 -5.26 -1.01
C ALA A 65 -1.59 -6.09 -0.25
N VAL A 66 -1.37 -6.30 1.03
CA VAL A 66 -2.26 -7.15 1.84
C VAL A 66 -2.77 -6.38 3.06
N ASP A 67 -3.98 -6.74 3.47
CA ASP A 67 -4.58 -6.24 4.70
C ASP A 67 -5.55 -7.28 5.23
N ILE A 68 -5.71 -7.36 6.54
CA ILE A 68 -6.68 -8.27 7.16
C ILE A 68 -8.09 -7.68 7.13
N ASP A 69 -8.21 -6.36 7.07
CA ASP A 69 -9.47 -5.65 7.08
C ASP A 69 -10.09 -5.61 5.69
N GLU A 70 -11.30 -6.17 5.56
CA GLU A 70 -12.02 -6.22 4.29
C GLU A 70 -12.31 -4.84 3.71
N ASP A 71 -12.68 -3.88 4.54
CA ASP A 71 -12.99 -2.51 4.07
C ASP A 71 -11.74 -1.81 3.55
N ALA A 72 -10.59 -2.03 4.20
CA ALA A 72 -9.32 -1.51 3.72
C ALA A 72 -8.98 -2.11 2.35
N VAL A 73 -9.14 -3.42 2.18
CA VAL A 73 -8.89 -4.10 0.90
C VAL A 73 -9.75 -3.51 -0.21
N LYS A 74 -11.03 -3.30 0.05
CA LYS A 74 -11.95 -2.69 -0.93
C LYS A 74 -11.50 -1.28 -1.31
N GLN A 75 -11.10 -0.49 -0.32
CA GLN A 75 -10.62 0.87 -0.55
C GLN A 75 -9.33 0.87 -1.36
N ALA A 76 -8.37 0.02 -1.01
CA ALA A 76 -7.10 -0.09 -1.72
C ALA A 76 -7.32 -0.54 -3.17
N LYS A 77 -8.20 -1.51 -3.41
CA LYS A 77 -8.53 -1.96 -4.78
C LYS A 77 -9.10 -0.83 -5.62
N GLU A 78 -10.00 -0.04 -5.05
CA GLU A 78 -10.58 1.11 -5.73
C GLU A 78 -9.49 2.13 -6.11
N ASN A 79 -8.61 2.45 -5.18
CA ASN A 79 -7.52 3.39 -5.41
C ASN A 79 -6.56 2.89 -6.49
N VAL A 80 -6.24 1.59 -6.48
CA VAL A 80 -5.37 0.98 -7.47
C VAL A 80 -5.99 1.02 -8.87
N GLU A 81 -7.28 0.70 -8.98
CA GLU A 81 -7.98 0.74 -10.28
C GLU A 81 -7.99 2.13 -10.89
N LYS A 82 -8.09 3.16 -10.07
CA LYS A 82 -8.10 4.56 -10.51
C LYS A 82 -6.71 5.12 -10.75
N SER A 83 -5.67 4.37 -10.41
CA SER A 83 -4.28 4.79 -10.56
C SER A 83 -3.74 4.42 -11.95
N PRO A 84 -2.56 4.94 -12.32
CA PRO A 84 -1.89 4.54 -13.57
C PRO A 84 -1.34 3.10 -13.57
N TRP A 85 -1.36 2.38 -12.42
CA TRP A 85 -0.64 1.11 -12.27
C TRP A 85 -1.51 -0.10 -11.88
N PRO A 86 -2.73 -0.26 -12.40
CA PRO A 86 -3.58 -1.38 -11.97
C PRO A 86 -3.01 -2.75 -12.36
N GLY A 87 -2.15 -2.81 -13.36
CA GLY A 87 -1.52 -4.06 -13.81
C GLY A 87 -0.31 -4.49 -12.99
N ARG A 88 0.21 -3.63 -12.11
CA ARG A 88 1.40 -3.94 -11.31
C ARG A 88 1.13 -4.08 -9.83
N ILE A 89 -0.05 -3.69 -9.36
CA ILE A 89 -0.41 -3.76 -7.94
C ILE A 89 -1.57 -4.73 -7.77
N GLU A 90 -1.35 -5.78 -6.98
CA GLU A 90 -2.40 -6.69 -6.54
C GLU A 90 -2.74 -6.39 -5.10
N VAL A 91 -4.03 -6.36 -4.77
CA VAL A 91 -4.51 -6.16 -3.41
C VAL A 91 -5.30 -7.38 -2.98
N GLU A 92 -4.94 -7.99 -1.86
CA GLU A 92 -5.62 -9.17 -1.35
C GLU A 92 -5.83 -9.07 0.16
N ARG A 93 -6.91 -9.71 0.63
CA ARG A 93 -7.15 -9.84 2.06
C ARG A 93 -6.38 -11.03 2.60
N HIS A 94 -5.43 -10.77 3.50
CA HIS A 94 -4.67 -11.81 4.17
C HIS A 94 -4.34 -11.41 5.61
N ASP A 95 -4.37 -12.40 6.50
CA ASP A 95 -3.68 -12.31 7.77
C ASP A 95 -2.21 -12.65 7.49
N ILE A 96 -1.30 -11.73 7.77
CA ILE A 96 0.12 -11.94 7.46
C ILE A 96 0.72 -13.14 8.17
N CYS A 97 0.16 -13.51 9.34
CA CYS A 97 0.59 -14.70 10.06
C CYS A 97 0.30 -16.00 9.29
N CYS A 98 -0.65 -15.96 8.37
CA CYS A 98 -1.06 -17.10 7.55
C CYS A 98 -0.74 -16.90 6.06
N PHE A 99 -0.11 -15.80 5.71
CA PHE A 99 0.22 -15.48 4.32
C PHE A 99 1.36 -16.36 3.83
N ASN A 100 1.13 -17.04 2.71
CA ASN A 100 2.10 -17.92 2.08
C ASN A 100 2.30 -17.47 0.64
N SER A 101 3.55 -17.40 0.21
CA SER A 101 3.87 -16.99 -1.15
C SER A 101 5.13 -17.72 -1.63
N ASP A 102 5.12 -18.15 -2.89
CA ASP A 102 6.31 -18.69 -3.54
C ASP A 102 7.26 -17.58 -4.02
N ILE A 103 6.77 -16.34 -4.01
CA ILE A 103 7.56 -15.19 -4.42
C ILE A 103 8.44 -14.75 -3.26
N ARG A 104 9.71 -14.48 -3.56
CA ARG A 104 10.63 -13.82 -2.64
C ARG A 104 10.60 -12.34 -2.91
N TYR A 105 10.20 -11.57 -1.90
CA TYR A 105 10.10 -10.12 -2.05
C TYR A 105 11.45 -9.47 -1.81
N ASP A 106 11.80 -8.52 -2.69
CA ASP A 106 13.03 -7.71 -2.56
C ASP A 106 12.88 -6.65 -1.49
N VAL A 107 11.65 -6.16 -1.30
CA VAL A 107 11.32 -5.13 -0.32
C VAL A 107 10.03 -5.54 0.39
N ILE A 108 10.03 -5.44 1.70
CA ILE A 108 8.83 -5.64 2.52
C ILE A 108 8.65 -4.38 3.37
N VAL A 109 7.48 -3.76 3.25
CA VAL A 109 7.15 -2.56 4.02
C VAL A 109 5.91 -2.81 4.87
N SER A 110 5.88 -2.22 6.06
CA SER A 110 4.70 -2.29 6.92
C SER A 110 4.69 -1.13 7.90
N ILE A 111 3.70 -0.27 7.78
CA ILE A 111 3.50 0.81 8.74
C ILE A 111 2.93 0.27 10.05
N LEU A 112 2.19 -0.83 10.02
CA LEU A 112 1.59 -1.43 11.20
C LEU A 112 2.64 -1.95 12.19
N LEU A 113 3.76 -2.49 11.68
CA LEU A 113 4.83 -2.98 12.54
C LEU A 113 5.48 -1.86 13.36
N ILE A 114 5.53 -0.67 12.81
CA ILE A 114 6.06 0.50 13.53
C ILE A 114 5.20 0.82 14.75
N PHE A 115 3.88 0.81 14.59
CA PHE A 115 2.95 1.05 15.69
C PHE A 115 2.96 -0.06 16.72
N SER A 116 3.18 -1.31 16.31
CA SER A 116 3.21 -2.45 17.22
C SER A 116 4.44 -2.44 18.13
N ILE A 117 5.53 -1.84 17.69
CA ILE A 117 6.76 -1.71 18.47
C ILE A 117 6.66 -0.56 19.48
N LEU A 118 5.93 0.47 19.16
CA LEU A 118 5.75 1.64 20.00
C LEU A 118 4.68 1.42 21.06
#